data_e910bf5e7f59237c505c5142b69c3fc8
#
_entry.id   e910bf5e7f59237c505c5142b69c3fc8
#
_cell.length_a   1.000
_cell.length_b   1.000
_cell.length_c   1.000
_cell.angle_alpha   90.00
_cell.angle_beta   90.00
_cell.angle_gamma   90.00
#
_symmetry.space_group_name_H-M   'P 1'
#
loop_
_entity.id
_entity.type
_entity.pdbx_description
1 polymer ?
#
loop_
_entity_poly.entity_id
_entity_poly.type
_entity_poly.pdbx_seq_one_letter_code
_entity_poly.pdbx_strand_id
1 'polypeptide(L)'
;TLAERQEKGLGDCVDCGLCVQVCPVGIDIRDGLQYKCISCGLCIDACNTIMDSFNYPRGLIRYDSEQNLESAAPTAPKLHWKRLKIIGYGVALVLMSAYLVYSINTRGSFDRAINQVRQPLYVVLSNGDIRNRYQIRVTNKAGQDQTYEITARGIPDGALDLGNFREITVKPGHSGLVQASVRLSPDVAARTPRFEIVITPKGNAAEARSEAVRFDIPGKRQ
;
A
#
# COMPACT_ATOMS: atom_id res chain seq x y z
N THR A 1 -25.58 53.35 13.61
CA THR A 1 -26.18 52.01 13.88
C THR A 1 -25.89 51.08 12.67
N LEU A 2 -26.02 49.78 12.85
CA LEU A 2 -25.90 48.76 11.77
C LEU A 2 -26.89 49.08 10.61
N ALA A 3 -28.10 49.50 10.95
CA ALA A 3 -29.13 49.87 9.97
C ALA A 3 -28.72 51.09 9.14
N GLU A 4 -28.18 52.14 9.72
CA GLU A 4 -27.70 53.33 9.02
C GLU A 4 -26.54 53.03 8.06
N ARG A 5 -25.67 52.06 8.43
CA ARG A 5 -24.54 51.63 7.56
C ARG A 5 -25.03 50.85 6.35
N GLN A 6 -25.99 49.95 6.58
CA GLN A 6 -26.62 49.17 5.51
C GLN A 6 -27.38 50.06 4.55
N GLU A 7 -28.11 51.08 5.07
CA GLU A 7 -28.81 52.06 4.26
C GLU A 7 -27.88 52.94 3.41
N LYS A 8 -26.67 53.19 3.93
CA LYS A 8 -25.59 53.95 3.22
C LYS A 8 -24.72 53.06 2.34
N GLY A 9 -25.01 51.76 2.23
CA GLY A 9 -24.20 50.81 1.47
C GLY A 9 -22.76 50.63 2.00
N LEU A 10 -22.50 50.96 3.28
CA LEU A 10 -21.19 50.81 3.90
C LEU A 10 -21.02 49.38 4.40
N GLY A 11 -19.86 48.78 4.09
CA GLY A 11 -19.49 47.48 4.58
C GLY A 11 -19.20 47.46 6.10
N ASP A 12 -19.09 46.29 6.69
CA ASP A 12 -18.87 46.10 8.13
C ASP A 12 -17.40 46.25 8.55
N CYS A 13 -16.48 46.54 7.63
CA CYS A 13 -15.07 46.78 7.91
C CYS A 13 -14.86 48.07 8.71
N VAL A 14 -14.18 47.96 9.87
CA VAL A 14 -13.83 49.10 10.72
C VAL A 14 -12.44 49.67 10.44
N ASP A 15 -11.78 49.19 9.41
CA ASP A 15 -10.45 49.63 8.93
C ASP A 15 -9.35 49.58 10.02
N CYS A 16 -9.40 48.60 10.88
CA CYS A 16 -8.42 48.43 11.98
C CYS A 16 -7.04 47.94 11.51
N GLY A 17 -6.88 47.46 10.28
CA GLY A 17 -5.64 46.99 9.70
C GLY A 17 -5.09 45.67 10.29
N LEU A 18 -5.75 45.06 11.27
CA LEU A 18 -5.24 43.88 11.97
C LEU A 18 -5.09 42.67 11.02
N CYS A 19 -6.00 42.51 10.06
CA CYS A 19 -5.93 41.44 9.05
C CYS A 19 -4.64 41.49 8.20
N VAL A 20 -4.11 42.68 7.97
CA VAL A 20 -2.83 42.89 7.26
C VAL A 20 -1.66 42.60 8.18
N GLN A 21 -1.71 43.05 9.44
CA GLN A 21 -0.61 42.87 10.40
C GLN A 21 -0.36 41.40 10.76
N VAL A 22 -1.39 40.56 10.83
CA VAL A 22 -1.27 39.13 11.15
C VAL A 22 -0.90 38.29 9.94
N CYS A 23 -0.86 38.88 8.74
CA CYS A 23 -0.59 38.13 7.54
C CYS A 23 0.91 37.76 7.43
N PRO A 24 1.28 36.47 7.43
CA PRO A 24 2.69 36.07 7.40
C PRO A 24 3.39 36.36 6.06
N VAL A 25 2.59 36.58 5.00
CA VAL A 25 3.11 36.91 3.66
C VAL A 25 2.90 38.39 3.29
N GLY A 26 2.35 39.19 4.23
CA GLY A 26 2.24 40.64 4.10
C GLY A 26 1.28 41.13 3.02
N ILE A 27 0.21 40.36 2.73
CA ILE A 27 -0.83 40.78 1.80
C ILE A 27 -1.92 41.61 2.52
N ASP A 28 -2.55 42.51 1.78
CA ASP A 28 -3.77 43.19 2.22
C ASP A 28 -5.00 42.47 1.65
N ILE A 29 -5.71 41.73 2.51
CA ILE A 29 -6.90 41.00 2.10
C ILE A 29 -8.09 41.90 1.76
N ARG A 30 -8.04 43.20 2.14
CA ARG A 30 -9.09 44.17 1.77
C ARG A 30 -9.11 44.46 0.29
N ASP A 31 -7.96 44.29 -0.38
CA ASP A 31 -7.83 44.37 -1.84
C ASP A 31 -8.26 43.10 -2.57
N GLY A 32 -8.83 42.14 -1.82
CA GLY A 32 -9.26 40.82 -2.33
C GLY A 32 -8.19 39.74 -2.23
N LEU A 33 -8.50 38.59 -2.84
CA LEU A 33 -7.61 37.43 -2.85
C LEU A 33 -6.41 37.70 -3.75
N GLN A 34 -5.20 37.56 -3.18
CA GLN A 34 -3.96 37.76 -3.90
C GLN A 34 -3.22 36.43 -4.11
N TYR A 35 -2.47 36.33 -5.20
CA TYR A 35 -1.70 35.14 -5.57
C TYR A 35 -0.72 34.63 -4.50
N LYS A 36 -0.16 35.55 -3.70
CA LYS A 36 0.76 35.21 -2.60
C LYS A 36 0.07 34.60 -1.36
N CYS A 37 -1.26 34.55 -1.32
CA CYS A 37 -1.99 34.03 -0.18
C CYS A 37 -1.76 32.54 0.00
N ILE A 38 -1.33 32.15 1.19
CA ILE A 38 -1.13 30.72 1.58
C ILE A 38 -2.36 30.10 2.23
N SER A 39 -3.50 30.81 2.23
CA SER A 39 -4.78 30.34 2.79
C SER A 39 -4.69 29.87 4.26
N CYS A 40 -3.88 30.53 5.10
CA CYS A 40 -3.66 30.14 6.50
C CYS A 40 -4.81 30.49 7.45
N GLY A 41 -5.72 31.41 7.08
CA GLY A 41 -6.88 31.78 7.88
C GLY A 41 -6.65 32.78 9.02
N LEU A 42 -5.41 33.20 9.33
CA LEU A 42 -5.12 34.11 10.43
C LEU A 42 -5.86 35.45 10.34
N CYS A 43 -6.07 35.96 9.13
CA CYS A 43 -6.87 37.17 8.91
C CYS A 43 -8.34 36.97 9.25
N ILE A 44 -8.89 35.77 9.11
CA ILE A 44 -10.27 35.42 9.48
C ILE A 44 -10.42 35.51 10.99
N ASP A 45 -9.52 34.89 11.75
CA ASP A 45 -9.58 34.87 13.23
C ASP A 45 -9.38 36.27 13.80
N ALA A 46 -8.40 37.03 13.30
CA ALA A 46 -8.15 38.40 13.68
C ALA A 46 -9.37 39.31 13.41
N CYS A 47 -9.97 39.18 12.22
CA CYS A 47 -11.16 39.95 11.86
C CYS A 47 -12.35 39.58 12.75
N ASN A 48 -12.61 38.30 13.01
CA ASN A 48 -13.70 37.86 13.87
C ASN A 48 -13.55 38.37 15.29
N THR A 49 -12.34 38.44 15.84
CA THR A 49 -12.08 39.04 17.15
C THR A 49 -12.49 40.51 17.23
N ILE A 50 -12.19 41.26 16.17
CA ILE A 50 -12.62 42.68 16.08
C ILE A 50 -14.12 42.80 15.89
N MET A 51 -14.72 41.98 15.03
CA MET A 51 -16.18 41.98 14.82
C MET A 51 -16.92 41.72 16.13
N ASP A 52 -16.44 40.77 16.94
CA ASP A 52 -17.02 40.47 18.27
C ASP A 52 -16.95 41.68 19.21
N SER A 53 -15.83 42.43 19.24
CA SER A 53 -15.66 43.61 20.08
C SER A 53 -16.60 44.75 19.74
N PHE A 54 -17.05 44.83 18.49
CA PHE A 54 -18.01 45.81 18.02
C PHE A 54 -19.45 45.25 17.95
N ASN A 55 -19.68 44.02 18.38
CA ASN A 55 -20.96 43.31 18.20
C ASN A 55 -21.46 43.27 16.76
N TYR A 56 -20.53 43.12 15.79
CA TYR A 56 -20.81 42.91 14.40
C TYR A 56 -20.87 41.43 14.04
N PRO A 57 -21.61 41.07 12.97
CA PRO A 57 -21.65 39.66 12.55
C PRO A 57 -20.28 39.20 12.08
N ARG A 58 -19.89 37.98 12.52
CA ARG A 58 -18.67 37.31 12.06
C ARG A 58 -18.74 36.95 10.58
N GLY A 59 -17.58 36.68 9.98
CA GLY A 59 -17.48 36.15 8.62
C GLY A 59 -17.34 37.20 7.53
N LEU A 60 -16.91 38.43 7.89
CA LEU A 60 -16.54 39.45 6.93
C LEU A 60 -15.41 38.94 6.00
N ILE A 61 -14.37 38.33 6.62
CA ILE A 61 -13.36 37.56 5.88
C ILE A 61 -13.69 36.08 6.11
N ARG A 62 -13.87 35.32 5.01
CA ARG A 62 -14.24 33.91 5.07
C ARG A 62 -13.74 33.18 3.83
N TYR A 63 -13.69 31.86 3.91
CA TYR A 63 -13.55 31.03 2.72
C TYR A 63 -14.91 30.92 2.01
N ASP A 64 -14.94 31.26 0.75
CA ASP A 64 -16.14 31.15 -0.07
C ASP A 64 -15.78 30.73 -1.50
N SER A 65 -16.77 30.32 -2.28
CA SER A 65 -16.58 30.06 -3.71
C SER A 65 -16.80 31.33 -4.51
N GLU A 66 -16.05 31.51 -5.59
CA GLU A 66 -16.20 32.64 -6.52
C GLU A 66 -17.65 32.78 -6.96
N GLN A 67 -18.31 31.69 -7.32
CA GLN A 67 -19.71 31.62 -7.71
C GLN A 67 -20.68 32.12 -6.64
N ASN A 68 -20.32 31.95 -5.35
CA ASN A 68 -21.11 32.40 -4.23
C ASN A 68 -20.88 33.90 -3.95
N LEU A 69 -19.68 34.40 -4.20
CA LEU A 69 -19.33 35.82 -4.08
C LEU A 69 -20.01 36.67 -5.16
N GLU A 70 -20.17 36.14 -6.37
CA GLU A 70 -20.86 36.81 -7.47
C GLU A 70 -22.40 36.76 -7.34
N SER A 71 -22.93 35.91 -6.47
CA SER A 71 -24.36 35.77 -6.28
C SER A 71 -24.92 36.92 -5.42
N ALA A 72 -26.07 37.50 -5.81
CA ALA A 72 -26.75 38.56 -5.07
C ALA A 72 -27.22 38.12 -3.66
N ALA A 73 -27.27 36.84 -3.36
CA ALA A 73 -27.64 36.28 -2.09
C ALA A 73 -26.63 35.16 -1.70
N PRO A 74 -25.59 35.48 -0.92
CA PRO A 74 -24.64 34.48 -0.47
C PRO A 74 -25.33 33.41 0.37
N THR A 75 -25.32 32.19 -0.12
CA THR A 75 -25.90 31.04 0.59
C THR A 75 -24.83 30.23 1.23
N ALA A 76 -25.13 29.63 2.41
CA ALA A 76 -24.21 28.68 3.01
C ALA A 76 -23.83 27.58 2.03
N PRO A 77 -22.57 27.10 2.02
CA PRO A 77 -22.10 26.11 1.08
C PRO A 77 -22.96 24.85 1.16
N LYS A 78 -23.71 24.57 0.09
CA LYS A 78 -24.56 23.37 -0.01
C LYS A 78 -23.76 22.25 -0.67
N LEU A 79 -23.60 21.14 0.03
CA LEU A 79 -22.99 19.95 -0.55
C LEU A 79 -23.93 19.33 -1.59
N HIS A 80 -23.55 19.41 -2.85
CA HIS A 80 -24.35 18.88 -3.97
C HIS A 80 -24.01 17.40 -4.21
N TRP A 81 -24.54 16.53 -3.37
CA TRP A 81 -24.32 15.06 -3.43
C TRP A 81 -24.65 14.44 -4.80
N LYS A 82 -25.58 15.05 -5.55
CA LYS A 82 -26.02 14.56 -6.87
C LYS A 82 -25.08 14.96 -8.01
N ARG A 83 -23.96 15.64 -7.74
CA ARG A 83 -23.00 15.93 -8.81
C ARG A 83 -22.32 14.63 -9.26
N LEU A 84 -22.35 14.38 -10.57
CA LEU A 84 -21.79 13.16 -11.17
C LEU A 84 -20.35 12.88 -10.73
N LYS A 85 -19.55 13.95 -10.56
CA LYS A 85 -18.17 13.83 -10.04
C LYS A 85 -18.11 13.28 -8.61
N ILE A 86 -19.00 13.73 -7.70
CA ILE A 86 -19.04 13.27 -6.31
C ILE A 86 -19.46 11.81 -6.27
N ILE A 87 -20.48 11.45 -7.04
CA ILE A 87 -20.93 10.06 -7.17
C ILE A 87 -19.81 9.20 -7.74
N GLY A 88 -19.13 9.65 -8.80
CA GLY A 88 -18.02 8.91 -9.41
C GLY A 88 -16.87 8.65 -8.44
N TYR A 89 -16.44 9.65 -7.68
CA TYR A 89 -15.41 9.48 -6.66
C TYR A 89 -15.87 8.60 -5.50
N GLY A 90 -17.14 8.71 -5.09
CA GLY A 90 -17.74 7.85 -4.07
C GLY A 90 -17.73 6.37 -4.50
N VAL A 91 -18.16 6.08 -5.70
CA VAL A 91 -18.15 4.72 -6.28
C VAL A 91 -16.72 4.20 -6.38
N ALA A 92 -15.78 5.00 -6.88
CA ALA A 92 -14.38 4.61 -6.98
C ALA A 92 -13.78 4.28 -5.61
N LEU A 93 -14.08 5.09 -4.58
CA LEU A 93 -13.62 4.84 -3.22
C LEU A 93 -14.18 3.53 -2.65
N VAL A 94 -15.48 3.26 -2.85
CA VAL A 94 -16.11 2.01 -2.40
C VAL A 94 -15.51 0.80 -3.08
N LEU A 95 -15.31 0.84 -4.42
CA LEU A 95 -14.67 -0.25 -5.16
C LEU A 95 -13.24 -0.50 -4.71
N MET A 96 -12.48 0.55 -4.49
CA MET A 96 -11.09 0.47 -4.02
C MET A 96 -11.00 -0.13 -2.61
N SER A 97 -11.91 0.29 -1.71
CA SER A 97 -12.01 -0.26 -0.35
C SER A 97 -12.44 -1.72 -0.37
N ALA A 98 -13.41 -2.10 -1.19
CA ALA A 98 -13.85 -3.49 -1.36
C ALA A 98 -12.71 -4.37 -1.90
N TYR A 99 -11.98 -3.89 -2.91
CA TYR A 99 -10.81 -4.58 -3.44
C TYR A 99 -9.70 -4.75 -2.39
N LEU A 100 -9.45 -3.73 -1.56
CA LEU A 100 -8.48 -3.80 -0.47
C LEU A 100 -8.87 -4.88 0.54
N VAL A 101 -10.13 -4.88 0.99
CA VAL A 101 -10.65 -5.89 1.93
C VAL A 101 -10.56 -7.29 1.32
N TYR A 102 -10.95 -7.45 0.07
CA TYR A 102 -10.81 -8.71 -0.66
C TYR A 102 -9.36 -9.17 -0.72
N SER A 103 -8.43 -8.27 -1.08
CA SER A 103 -6.99 -8.57 -1.18
C SER A 103 -6.38 -8.97 0.16
N ILE A 104 -6.80 -8.35 1.27
CA ILE A 104 -6.35 -8.72 2.62
C ILE A 104 -6.86 -10.12 2.98
N ASN A 105 -8.13 -10.43 2.73
CA ASN A 105 -8.73 -11.72 3.07
C ASN A 105 -8.23 -12.89 2.21
N THR A 106 -7.81 -12.61 0.96
CA THR A 106 -7.26 -13.64 0.06
C THR A 106 -5.74 -13.81 0.18
N ARG A 107 -5.12 -13.05 1.05
CA ARG A 107 -3.67 -13.10 1.25
C ARG A 107 -3.27 -14.42 1.89
N GLY A 108 -2.36 -15.17 1.23
CA GLY A 108 -1.84 -16.43 1.78
C GLY A 108 -1.04 -16.22 3.07
N SER A 109 -1.06 -17.23 3.95
CA SER A 109 -0.39 -17.22 5.26
C SER A 109 1.13 -17.23 5.16
N PHE A 110 1.70 -17.58 4.02
CA PHE A 110 3.15 -17.61 3.82
C PHE A 110 3.57 -17.24 2.39
N ASP A 111 4.82 -16.88 2.26
CA ASP A 111 5.50 -16.64 0.98
C ASP A 111 6.67 -17.60 0.81
N ARG A 112 7.00 -17.89 -0.43
CA ARG A 112 8.09 -18.80 -0.77
C ARG A 112 8.95 -18.21 -1.89
N ALA A 113 10.24 -18.54 -1.85
CA ALA A 113 11.15 -18.30 -2.95
C ALA A 113 12.12 -19.49 -3.04
N ILE A 114 12.17 -20.11 -4.21
CA ILE A 114 13.05 -21.25 -4.48
C ILE A 114 14.08 -20.82 -5.51
N ASN A 115 15.33 -20.76 -5.09
CA ASN A 115 16.44 -20.37 -5.94
C ASN A 115 17.39 -21.53 -6.12
N GLN A 116 17.73 -21.84 -7.37
CA GLN A 116 18.81 -22.79 -7.66
C GLN A 116 20.17 -22.15 -7.40
N VAL A 117 21.05 -22.89 -6.72
CA VAL A 117 22.45 -22.47 -6.52
C VAL A 117 23.20 -22.59 -7.84
N ARG A 118 23.69 -21.47 -8.34
CA ARG A 118 24.30 -21.40 -9.70
C ARG A 118 25.80 -21.71 -9.72
N GLN A 119 26.46 -21.80 -8.58
CA GLN A 119 27.90 -22.03 -8.48
C GLN A 119 28.21 -23.16 -7.46
N PRO A 120 28.47 -24.39 -7.91
CA PRO A 120 28.24 -24.92 -9.26
C PRO A 120 26.76 -25.20 -9.54
N LEU A 121 26.37 -25.14 -10.82
CA LEU A 121 24.98 -25.36 -11.25
C LEU A 121 24.53 -26.78 -10.98
N TYR A 122 25.43 -27.74 -11.22
CA TYR A 122 25.27 -29.16 -10.92
C TYR A 122 26.62 -29.77 -10.51
N VAL A 123 26.58 -30.91 -9.84
CA VAL A 123 27.76 -31.71 -9.48
C VAL A 123 27.53 -33.14 -9.92
N VAL A 124 28.44 -33.68 -10.69
CA VAL A 124 28.45 -35.12 -11.01
C VAL A 124 29.18 -35.85 -9.89
N LEU A 125 28.52 -36.80 -9.27
CA LEU A 125 29.04 -37.60 -8.20
C LEU A 125 29.88 -38.77 -8.75
N SER A 126 30.71 -39.40 -7.89
CA SER A 126 31.58 -40.55 -8.26
C SER A 126 30.82 -41.79 -8.77
N ASN A 127 29.54 -41.91 -8.38
CA ASN A 127 28.62 -42.94 -8.87
C ASN A 127 27.94 -42.62 -10.18
N GLY A 128 28.21 -41.45 -10.78
CA GLY A 128 27.59 -40.96 -11.99
C GLY A 128 26.31 -40.15 -11.80
N ASP A 129 25.73 -40.10 -10.61
CA ASP A 129 24.52 -39.31 -10.34
C ASP A 129 24.80 -37.82 -10.43
N ILE A 130 23.74 -37.07 -10.85
CA ILE A 130 23.78 -35.63 -10.97
C ILE A 130 23.08 -35.04 -9.76
N ARG A 131 23.73 -34.10 -9.07
CA ARG A 131 23.21 -33.42 -7.90
C ARG A 131 23.07 -31.93 -8.21
N ASN A 132 21.85 -31.42 -8.02
CA ASN A 132 21.55 -29.99 -8.07
C ASN A 132 21.20 -29.49 -6.65
N ARG A 133 21.54 -28.25 -6.34
CA ARG A 133 21.27 -27.63 -5.03
C ARG A 133 20.29 -26.48 -5.17
N TYR A 134 19.38 -26.39 -4.24
CA TYR A 134 18.34 -25.37 -4.17
C TYR A 134 18.34 -24.72 -2.80
N GLN A 135 18.06 -23.41 -2.78
CA GLN A 135 17.79 -22.65 -1.58
C GLN A 135 16.29 -22.37 -1.51
N ILE A 136 15.64 -22.91 -0.52
CA ILE A 136 14.22 -22.75 -0.27
C ILE A 136 14.06 -21.75 0.86
N ARG A 137 13.51 -20.59 0.57
CA ARG A 137 13.15 -19.58 1.57
C ARG A 137 11.65 -19.60 1.79
N VAL A 138 11.25 -19.78 3.04
CA VAL A 138 9.86 -19.74 3.47
C VAL A 138 9.69 -18.56 4.42
N THR A 139 8.79 -17.64 4.13
CA THR A 139 8.48 -16.48 4.97
C THR A 139 7.11 -16.65 5.58
N ASN A 140 7.04 -16.69 6.89
CA ASN A 140 5.79 -16.79 7.62
C ASN A 140 5.11 -15.40 7.71
N LYS A 141 3.91 -15.28 7.15
CA LYS A 141 3.07 -14.07 7.21
C LYS A 141 1.89 -14.24 8.19
N ALA A 142 1.76 -15.42 8.81
CA ALA A 142 0.79 -15.66 9.86
C ALA A 142 1.20 -14.99 11.18
N GLY A 143 0.24 -14.74 12.06
CA GLY A 143 0.46 -14.13 13.37
C GLY A 143 1.02 -15.09 14.45
N GLN A 144 1.33 -16.34 14.11
CA GLN A 144 1.79 -17.38 15.01
C GLN A 144 2.92 -18.21 14.39
N ASP A 145 3.64 -18.95 15.23
CA ASP A 145 4.67 -19.88 14.78
C ASP A 145 4.05 -20.94 13.86
N GLN A 146 4.65 -21.14 12.69
CA GLN A 146 4.13 -22.10 11.70
C GLN A 146 5.23 -23.05 11.26
N THR A 147 4.88 -24.35 11.25
CA THR A 147 5.76 -25.41 10.74
C THR A 147 5.37 -25.75 9.32
N TYR A 148 6.36 -25.81 8.45
CA TYR A 148 6.20 -26.14 7.03
C TYR A 148 6.90 -27.45 6.72
N GLU A 149 6.21 -28.32 6.00
CA GLU A 149 6.75 -29.55 5.41
C GLU A 149 7.15 -29.29 3.96
N ILE A 150 8.31 -29.77 3.57
CA ILE A 150 8.86 -29.59 2.21
C ILE A 150 8.90 -30.95 1.54
N THR A 151 8.21 -31.10 0.43
CA THR A 151 8.15 -32.30 -0.39
C THR A 151 8.44 -31.97 -1.86
N ALA A 152 8.67 -32.98 -2.69
CA ALA A 152 8.84 -32.81 -4.13
C ALA A 152 7.88 -33.71 -4.89
N ARG A 153 7.44 -33.27 -6.06
CA ARG A 153 6.62 -34.02 -7.00
C ARG A 153 7.32 -34.10 -8.35
N GLY A 154 7.14 -35.21 -9.04
CA GLY A 154 7.72 -35.41 -10.36
C GLY A 154 9.16 -35.96 -10.34
N ILE A 155 9.69 -36.32 -9.18
CA ILE A 155 10.98 -37.01 -9.00
C ILE A 155 10.76 -38.29 -8.16
N PRO A 156 11.63 -39.28 -8.27
CA PRO A 156 11.57 -40.50 -7.46
C PRO A 156 11.63 -40.20 -5.95
N ASP A 157 10.96 -41.03 -5.15
CA ASP A 157 10.99 -40.93 -3.71
C ASP A 157 12.43 -41.08 -3.19
N GLY A 158 12.82 -40.17 -2.30
CA GLY A 158 14.18 -40.13 -1.75
C GLY A 158 15.21 -39.37 -2.59
N ALA A 159 14.86 -38.90 -3.79
CA ALA A 159 15.74 -38.04 -4.58
C ALA A 159 15.95 -36.65 -3.98
N LEU A 160 14.96 -36.13 -3.23
CA LEU A 160 15.07 -34.88 -2.49
C LEU A 160 15.73 -35.14 -1.12
N ASP A 161 16.88 -34.54 -0.92
CA ASP A 161 17.62 -34.57 0.34
C ASP A 161 17.61 -33.16 0.96
N LEU A 162 16.96 -33.04 2.09
CA LEU A 162 16.83 -31.79 2.87
C LEU A 162 17.79 -31.82 4.09
N GLY A 163 18.69 -32.82 4.16
CA GLY A 163 19.49 -33.07 5.35
C GLY A 163 18.60 -33.50 6.53
N ASN A 164 18.81 -32.88 7.67
CA ASN A 164 18.02 -33.18 8.88
C ASN A 164 16.69 -32.41 8.98
N PHE A 165 16.34 -31.61 7.97
CA PHE A 165 15.20 -30.64 8.02
C PHE A 165 14.08 -31.04 7.08
N ARG A 166 13.31 -32.07 7.45
CA ARG A 166 12.04 -32.35 6.72
C ARG A 166 10.94 -31.31 7.01
N GLU A 167 11.01 -30.71 8.19
CA GLU A 167 10.08 -29.68 8.65
C GLU A 167 10.89 -28.46 9.11
N ILE A 168 10.38 -27.27 8.84
CA ILE A 168 10.96 -26.03 9.34
C ILE A 168 9.91 -25.21 10.06
N THR A 169 10.19 -24.81 11.31
CA THR A 169 9.31 -23.90 12.07
C THR A 169 9.83 -22.46 11.92
N VAL A 170 8.96 -21.58 11.48
CA VAL A 170 9.28 -20.17 11.23
C VAL A 170 8.39 -19.29 12.10
N LYS A 171 9.01 -18.36 12.83
CA LYS A 171 8.32 -17.37 13.67
C LYS A 171 7.55 -16.35 12.82
N PRO A 172 6.50 -15.70 13.38
CA PRO A 172 5.76 -14.65 12.70
C PRO A 172 6.67 -13.56 12.14
N GLY A 173 6.45 -13.18 10.87
CA GLY A 173 7.21 -12.13 10.19
C GLY A 173 8.68 -12.49 9.87
N HIS A 174 9.13 -13.70 10.17
CA HIS A 174 10.49 -14.15 9.87
C HIS A 174 10.55 -15.07 8.66
N SER A 175 11.75 -15.24 8.12
CA SER A 175 12.02 -16.16 7.02
C SER A 175 12.96 -17.28 7.49
N GLY A 176 12.60 -18.51 7.15
CA GLY A 176 13.47 -19.67 7.27
C GLY A 176 14.15 -19.99 5.93
N LEU A 177 15.40 -20.45 5.97
CA LEU A 177 16.16 -20.87 4.80
C LEU A 177 16.53 -22.34 4.94
N VAL A 178 16.12 -23.16 3.97
CA VAL A 178 16.50 -24.59 3.90
C VAL A 178 17.33 -24.80 2.64
N GLN A 179 18.42 -25.51 2.78
CA GLN A 179 19.20 -25.99 1.64
C GLN A 179 18.71 -27.39 1.27
N ALA A 180 18.25 -27.53 0.03
CA ALA A 180 17.83 -28.80 -0.53
C ALA A 180 18.82 -29.27 -1.59
N SER A 181 19.05 -30.56 -1.68
CA SER A 181 19.77 -31.17 -2.78
C SER A 181 18.91 -32.25 -3.44
N VAL A 182 18.89 -32.27 -4.76
CA VAL A 182 18.20 -33.30 -5.54
C VAL A 182 19.24 -34.10 -6.27
N ARG A 183 19.20 -35.45 -6.12
CA ARG A 183 20.08 -36.38 -6.79
C ARG A 183 19.28 -37.26 -7.72
N LEU A 184 19.66 -37.29 -8.99
CA LEU A 184 19.03 -38.12 -9.99
C LEU A 184 20.12 -38.88 -10.82
N SER A 185 19.79 -40.10 -11.20
CA SER A 185 20.61 -40.82 -12.17
C SER A 185 20.52 -40.13 -13.54
N PRO A 186 21.52 -40.24 -14.41
CA PRO A 186 21.53 -39.57 -15.74
C PRO A 186 20.28 -39.84 -16.57
N ASP A 187 19.79 -41.09 -16.53
CA ASP A 187 18.60 -41.52 -17.29
C ASP A 187 17.33 -40.84 -16.81
N VAL A 188 17.15 -40.72 -15.49
CA VAL A 188 16.00 -40.05 -14.89
C VAL A 188 16.10 -38.56 -15.09
N ALA A 189 17.30 -37.98 -14.92
CA ALA A 189 17.55 -36.55 -15.09
C ALA A 189 17.25 -36.09 -16.54
N ALA A 190 17.55 -36.90 -17.55
CA ALA A 190 17.25 -36.61 -18.94
C ALA A 190 15.73 -36.55 -19.23
N ARG A 191 14.95 -37.37 -18.50
CA ARG A 191 13.48 -37.44 -18.63
C ARG A 191 12.74 -36.41 -17.76
N THR A 192 13.40 -35.87 -16.73
CA THR A 192 12.79 -34.98 -15.75
C THR A 192 13.50 -33.60 -15.70
N PRO A 193 13.38 -32.80 -16.78
CA PRO A 193 14.03 -31.49 -16.85
C PRO A 193 13.42 -30.46 -15.89
N ARG A 194 12.21 -30.74 -15.38
CA ARG A 194 11.48 -29.89 -14.40
C ARG A 194 10.76 -30.79 -13.41
N PHE A 195 10.71 -30.35 -12.18
CA PHE A 195 9.94 -30.97 -11.11
C PHE A 195 9.35 -29.88 -10.19
N GLU A 196 8.48 -30.25 -9.28
CA GLU A 196 7.85 -29.30 -8.38
C GLU A 196 8.31 -29.51 -6.94
N ILE A 197 8.68 -28.44 -6.28
CA ILE A 197 8.85 -28.42 -4.82
C ILE A 197 7.53 -27.92 -4.22
N VAL A 198 6.99 -28.68 -3.30
CA VAL A 198 5.72 -28.41 -2.62
C VAL A 198 6.01 -28.06 -1.16
N ILE A 199 5.51 -26.91 -0.72
CA ILE A 199 5.61 -26.45 0.66
C ILE A 199 4.22 -26.46 1.25
N THR A 200 4.02 -27.24 2.31
CA THR A 200 2.73 -27.44 2.96
C THR A 200 2.81 -26.96 4.42
N PRO A 201 1.98 -26.00 4.84
CA PRO A 201 1.90 -25.65 6.25
C PRO A 201 1.25 -26.78 7.05
N LYS A 202 1.88 -27.17 8.14
CA LYS A 202 1.36 -28.24 9.03
C LYS A 202 0.08 -27.75 9.70
N GLY A 203 -1.02 -28.44 9.46
CA GLY A 203 -2.35 -28.07 9.96
C GLY A 203 -3.27 -27.45 8.91
N ASN A 204 -2.78 -27.01 7.74
CA ASN A 204 -3.62 -26.51 6.65
C ASN A 204 -3.10 -26.97 5.28
N ALA A 205 -3.40 -28.20 4.92
CA ALA A 205 -2.98 -28.79 3.64
C ALA A 205 -3.62 -28.07 2.41
N ALA A 206 -4.72 -27.35 2.61
CA ALA A 206 -5.38 -26.57 1.55
C ALA A 206 -4.54 -25.38 1.08
N GLU A 207 -3.63 -24.89 1.90
CA GLU A 207 -2.70 -23.80 1.56
C GLU A 207 -1.38 -24.30 0.96
N ALA A 208 -1.25 -25.58 0.64
CA ALA A 208 -0.06 -26.11 -0.02
C ALA A 208 0.24 -25.34 -1.31
N ARG A 209 1.49 -24.94 -1.48
CA ARG A 209 1.94 -24.22 -2.67
C ARG A 209 3.09 -24.95 -3.32
N SER A 210 2.96 -25.21 -4.62
CA SER A 210 4.00 -25.80 -5.45
C SER A 210 4.73 -24.72 -6.28
N GLU A 211 6.00 -24.98 -6.56
CA GLU A 211 6.79 -24.17 -7.49
C GLU A 211 7.62 -25.09 -8.38
N ALA A 212 7.49 -24.89 -9.71
CA ALA A 212 8.24 -25.65 -10.68
C ALA A 212 9.68 -25.17 -10.73
N VAL A 213 10.62 -26.07 -10.49
CA VAL A 213 12.05 -25.82 -10.54
C VAL A 213 12.70 -26.64 -11.66
N ARG A 214 13.80 -26.12 -12.19
CA ARG A 214 14.54 -26.77 -13.26
C ARG A 214 15.62 -27.68 -12.66
N PHE A 215 15.84 -28.83 -13.30
CA PHE A 215 16.96 -29.70 -13.05
C PHE A 215 17.99 -29.60 -14.19
N ASP A 216 19.19 -29.12 -13.88
CA ASP A 216 20.24 -28.93 -14.88
C ASP A 216 21.15 -30.15 -14.98
N ILE A 217 21.50 -30.53 -16.21
CA ILE A 217 22.32 -31.68 -16.59
C ILE A 217 23.53 -31.26 -17.41
N PRO A 218 24.64 -32.00 -17.39
CA PRO A 218 25.78 -31.76 -18.25
C PRO A 218 25.39 -31.74 -19.73
N GLY A 219 25.92 -30.81 -20.52
CA GLY A 219 25.80 -30.79 -21.97
C GLY A 219 24.56 -30.13 -22.58
N LYS A 220 23.56 -29.70 -21.81
CA LYS A 220 22.45 -28.85 -22.28
C LYS A 220 22.57 -27.42 -21.77
N ARG A 221 23.41 -26.59 -22.43
CA ARG A 221 23.25 -25.13 -22.39
C ARG A 221 22.08 -24.77 -23.31
N GLN A 222 20.98 -24.31 -22.78
CA GLN A 222 19.99 -23.52 -23.49
C GLN A 222 19.91 -22.14 -22.85
#